data_210f2f0cfb641e63966ca8daceb1bd39
#
_entry.id   210f2f0cfb641e63966ca8daceb1bd39
#
_cell.length_a   1.000
_cell.length_b   1.000
_cell.length_c   1.000
_cell.angle_alpha   90.00
_cell.angle_beta   90.00
_cell.angle_gamma   90.00
#
_symmetry.space_group_name_H-M   'P 1'
#
loop_
_entity.id
_entity.type
_entity.pdbx_description
1 polymer ?
#
loop_
_entity_poly.entity_id
_entity_poly.type
_entity_poly.pdbx_seq_one_letter_code
_entity_poly.pdbx_strand_id
1 'polypeptide(L)'
;MGAQVVSDSAALHSLVEVLLARADLGKLRRLHPLAGGANNRLFLAEGTGGQALLKVYFRHPSDPRDRLRAECAFLRFAWGHGIRAVPRPLADDPEGGAALYEFIPGRPLTPIEVDQDAVAQAMTFYRGLNCWRDTPEAQALPDASEACFSLEDHLGCVDRRVRGLLYVEPESPAHQEAARFADRELIPIWAEVQERVRHAADRLGFTVSTPILPGDRRISPSDFGFHNCLRTAAGTLRFIDFEYAGWDDPAKLICDFFCQPAVPVPPACYARFASFVLEDQLQPEQARQRADLLLPVYRMKWCCILLNEFLPVSRDRRRFASDGSLATDRLAVQLDKARRVLRAVRGVE
;
A
#
# COMPACT_ATOMS: atom_id res chain seq x y z
N MET A 1 -5.44 25.79 3.22
CA MET A 1 -4.24 26.55 2.78
C MET A 1 -3.08 25.67 2.32
N GLY A 2 -2.97 24.39 2.73
CA GLY A 2 -1.80 23.55 2.39
C GLY A 2 -1.68 23.04 0.94
N ALA A 3 -2.76 22.98 0.15
CA ALA A 3 -2.69 22.48 -1.24
C ALA A 3 -2.14 23.49 -2.25
N GLN A 4 -2.06 24.78 -1.91
CA GLN A 4 -1.64 25.87 -2.79
C GLN A 4 -0.13 26.12 -2.76
N VAL A 5 0.57 25.69 -1.72
CA VAL A 5 2.01 25.97 -1.53
C VAL A 5 2.90 25.15 -2.47
N VAL A 6 2.46 24.02 -2.96
CA VAL A 6 3.32 23.08 -3.74
C VAL A 6 3.23 23.28 -5.25
N SER A 7 2.34 24.15 -5.75
CA SER A 7 2.29 24.52 -7.17
C SER A 7 3.29 25.63 -7.54
N ASP A 8 3.84 26.34 -6.55
CA ASP A 8 4.84 27.39 -6.75
C ASP A 8 6.26 26.79 -6.67
N SER A 9 6.99 26.86 -7.76
CA SER A 9 8.38 26.35 -7.84
C SER A 9 9.30 27.00 -6.80
N ALA A 10 9.09 28.26 -6.45
CA ALA A 10 9.90 28.96 -5.46
C ALA A 10 9.61 28.44 -4.04
N ALA A 11 8.35 28.21 -3.69
CA ALA A 11 7.95 27.64 -2.41
C ALA A 11 8.51 26.21 -2.24
N LEU A 12 8.46 25.41 -3.30
CA LEU A 12 9.04 24.05 -3.28
C LEU A 12 10.56 24.10 -3.07
N HIS A 13 11.28 24.99 -3.75
CA HIS A 13 12.72 25.14 -3.55
C HIS A 13 13.07 25.55 -2.11
N SER A 14 12.37 26.52 -1.54
CA SER A 14 12.58 26.95 -0.14
C SER A 14 12.33 25.80 0.84
N LEU A 15 11.27 25.02 0.65
CA LEU A 15 10.96 23.85 1.47
C LEU A 15 12.09 22.81 1.39
N VAL A 16 12.60 22.52 0.19
CA VAL A 16 13.68 21.54 -0.01
C VAL A 16 14.97 22.00 0.65
N GLU A 17 15.32 23.29 0.56
CA GLU A 17 16.51 23.83 1.22
C GLU A 17 16.45 23.68 2.75
N VAL A 18 15.30 23.96 3.35
CA VAL A 18 15.09 23.75 4.80
C VAL A 18 15.26 22.28 5.17
N LEU A 19 14.68 21.37 4.38
CA LEU A 19 14.78 19.93 4.65
C LEU A 19 16.20 19.41 4.45
N LEU A 20 16.92 19.85 3.41
CA LEU A 20 18.33 19.48 3.17
C LEU A 20 19.23 19.98 4.31
N ALA A 21 19.01 21.19 4.81
CA ALA A 21 19.75 21.71 5.95
C ALA A 21 19.50 20.89 7.22
N ARG A 22 18.25 20.49 7.51
CA ARG A 22 17.91 19.61 8.63
C ARG A 22 18.52 18.21 8.51
N ALA A 23 18.75 17.74 7.27
CA ALA A 23 19.34 16.45 6.96
C ALA A 23 20.87 16.47 6.86
N ASP A 24 21.54 17.61 7.10
CA ASP A 24 22.98 17.84 6.92
C ASP A 24 23.47 17.57 5.49
N LEU A 25 22.59 17.76 4.49
CA LEU A 25 22.89 17.57 3.07
C LEU A 25 23.28 18.88 2.35
N GLY A 26 23.40 19.97 3.10
CA GLY A 26 23.89 21.27 2.62
C GLY A 26 22.87 22.01 1.72
N LYS A 27 23.39 22.81 0.77
CA LYS A 27 22.56 23.63 -0.13
C LYS A 27 22.06 22.83 -1.33
N LEU A 28 20.84 23.13 -1.77
CA LEU A 28 20.26 22.53 -2.98
C LEU A 28 21.09 22.92 -4.22
N ARG A 29 21.47 21.93 -5.01
CA ARG A 29 22.12 22.10 -6.33
C ARG A 29 21.13 21.84 -7.46
N ARG A 30 20.37 20.74 -7.36
CA ARG A 30 19.41 20.33 -8.39
C ARG A 30 18.22 19.65 -7.76
N LEU A 31 17.06 19.81 -8.39
CA LEU A 31 15.83 19.11 -8.04
C LEU A 31 15.21 18.51 -9.30
N HIS A 32 15.23 17.18 -9.41
CA HIS A 32 14.73 16.47 -10.59
C HIS A 32 13.43 15.73 -10.23
N PRO A 33 12.33 15.94 -10.97
CA PRO A 33 11.14 15.14 -10.79
C PRO A 33 11.43 13.69 -11.14
N LEU A 34 10.92 12.76 -10.33
CA LEU A 34 10.99 11.33 -10.56
C LEU A 34 9.63 10.81 -11.01
N ALA A 35 9.63 10.01 -12.08
CA ALA A 35 8.43 9.29 -12.50
C ALA A 35 8.12 8.13 -11.53
N GLY A 36 6.83 7.81 -11.33
CA GLY A 36 6.41 6.59 -10.64
C GLY A 36 5.56 6.77 -9.39
N GLY A 37 5.41 7.97 -8.86
CA GLY A 37 4.47 8.21 -7.75
C GLY A 37 3.01 8.17 -8.25
N ALA A 38 2.20 7.24 -7.74
CA ALA A 38 0.77 7.21 -8.07
C ALA A 38 -0.05 8.23 -7.27
N ASN A 39 0.41 8.54 -6.06
CA ASN A 39 -0.29 9.36 -5.08
C ASN A 39 0.45 10.63 -4.69
N ASN A 40 1.76 10.66 -4.84
CA ASN A 40 2.64 11.69 -4.31
C ASN A 40 3.58 12.20 -5.40
N ARG A 41 4.11 13.43 -5.25
CA ARG A 41 5.17 13.93 -6.11
C ARG A 41 6.52 13.51 -5.54
N LEU A 42 7.36 12.94 -6.40
CA LEU A 42 8.68 12.46 -6.03
C LEU A 42 9.75 13.28 -6.77
N PHE A 43 10.82 13.62 -6.07
CA PHE A 43 11.95 14.31 -6.64
C PHE A 43 13.27 13.73 -6.12
N LEU A 44 14.27 13.69 -6.97
CA LEU A 44 15.66 13.56 -6.55
C LEU A 44 16.19 14.94 -6.19
N ALA A 45 16.49 15.15 -4.92
CA ALA A 45 17.11 16.36 -4.41
C ALA A 45 18.62 16.13 -4.28
N GLU A 46 19.41 16.88 -5.04
CA GLU A 46 20.87 16.87 -4.97
C GLU A 46 21.35 18.07 -4.15
N GLY A 47 21.82 17.79 -2.96
CA GLY A 47 22.49 18.76 -2.09
C GLY A 47 24.01 18.78 -2.29
N THR A 48 24.68 19.74 -1.66
CA THR A 48 26.16 19.82 -1.68
C THR A 48 26.82 18.66 -0.91
N GLY A 49 26.10 18.05 0.02
CA GLY A 49 26.54 16.93 0.87
C GLY A 49 26.04 15.56 0.44
N GLY A 50 25.20 15.47 -0.58
CA GLY A 50 24.66 14.17 -1.04
C GLY A 50 23.31 14.29 -1.73
N GLN A 51 22.70 13.12 -1.97
CA GLN A 51 21.40 12.98 -2.63
C GLN A 51 20.34 12.45 -1.67
N ALA A 52 19.08 12.88 -1.86
CA ALA A 52 17.93 12.39 -1.12
C ALA A 52 16.69 12.29 -2.02
N LEU A 53 15.76 11.42 -1.64
CA LEU A 53 14.42 11.39 -2.21
C LEU A 53 13.54 12.37 -1.45
N LEU A 54 13.02 13.37 -2.14
CA LEU A 54 11.94 14.23 -1.63
C LEU A 54 10.60 13.61 -2.02
N LYS A 55 9.74 13.40 -1.04
CA LYS A 55 8.35 12.96 -1.23
C LYS A 55 7.42 14.06 -0.73
N VAL A 56 6.57 14.58 -1.63
CA VAL A 56 5.54 15.58 -1.32
C VAL A 56 4.20 14.87 -1.35
N TYR A 57 3.50 14.89 -0.21
CA TYR A 57 2.30 14.09 -0.01
C TYR A 57 1.05 14.80 -0.51
N PHE A 58 0.21 14.06 -1.23
CA PHE A 58 -1.11 14.53 -1.59
C PHE A 58 -1.99 14.68 -0.35
N ARG A 59 -2.62 15.84 -0.21
CA ARG A 59 -3.58 16.14 0.85
C ARG A 59 -4.91 16.55 0.23
N HIS A 60 -5.98 16.01 0.75
CA HIS A 60 -7.33 16.34 0.31
C HIS A 60 -8.26 16.41 1.53
N PRO A 61 -9.19 17.40 1.62
CA PRO A 61 -10.09 17.55 2.78
C PRO A 61 -10.94 16.31 3.09
N SER A 62 -11.30 15.51 2.06
CA SER A 62 -12.05 14.27 2.24
C SER A 62 -11.18 13.06 2.61
N ASP A 63 -9.87 13.20 2.70
CA ASP A 63 -8.96 12.12 3.06
C ASP A 63 -8.35 12.39 4.45
N PRO A 64 -8.86 11.74 5.51
CA PRO A 64 -8.42 12.01 6.88
C PRO A 64 -7.04 11.41 7.20
N ARG A 65 -6.40 10.69 6.27
CA ARG A 65 -5.14 9.98 6.51
C ARG A 65 -3.96 10.94 6.54
N ASP A 66 -3.18 10.89 7.60
CA ASP A 66 -1.89 11.57 7.69
C ASP A 66 -0.77 10.63 7.23
N ARG A 67 -0.61 10.53 5.90
CA ARG A 67 0.34 9.63 5.25
C ARG A 67 1.79 9.94 5.59
N LEU A 68 2.14 11.22 5.67
CA LEU A 68 3.48 11.65 6.04
C LEU A 68 3.83 11.16 7.44
N ARG A 69 2.93 11.39 8.40
CA ARG A 69 3.14 10.99 9.79
C ARG A 69 3.27 9.47 9.91
N ALA A 70 2.41 8.71 9.23
CA ALA A 70 2.44 7.25 9.26
C ALA A 70 3.77 6.72 8.72
N GLU A 71 4.20 7.18 7.54
CA GLU A 71 5.44 6.75 6.92
C GLU A 71 6.67 7.14 7.74
N CYS A 72 6.74 8.38 8.23
CA CYS A 72 7.86 8.82 9.06
C CYS A 72 7.94 8.05 10.38
N ALA A 73 6.82 7.79 11.05
CA ALA A 73 6.79 7.02 12.30
C ALA A 73 7.28 5.59 12.07
N PHE A 74 6.75 4.92 11.04
CA PHE A 74 7.14 3.56 10.68
C PHE A 74 8.64 3.46 10.32
N LEU A 75 9.14 4.38 9.49
CA LEU A 75 10.54 4.36 9.07
C LEU A 75 11.50 4.67 10.22
N ARG A 76 11.14 5.60 11.12
CA ARG A 76 11.93 5.87 12.34
C ARG A 76 11.98 4.65 13.26
N PHE A 77 10.85 3.97 13.45
CA PHE A 77 10.79 2.71 14.18
C PHE A 77 11.71 1.66 13.54
N ALA A 78 11.58 1.41 12.24
CA ALA A 78 12.38 0.41 11.54
C ALA A 78 13.88 0.72 11.62
N TRP A 79 14.29 1.95 11.37
CA TRP A 79 15.70 2.36 11.44
C TRP A 79 16.27 2.34 12.86
N GLY A 80 15.49 2.73 13.87
CA GLY A 80 15.86 2.67 15.28
C GLY A 80 16.20 1.27 15.73
N HIS A 81 15.54 0.25 15.15
CA HIS A 81 15.74 -1.17 15.42
C HIS A 81 16.68 -1.87 14.43
N GLY A 82 17.48 -1.13 13.66
CA GLY A 82 18.48 -1.71 12.77
C GLY A 82 17.96 -2.31 11.47
N ILE A 83 16.68 -2.11 11.11
CA ILE A 83 16.09 -2.64 9.87
C ILE A 83 16.52 -1.73 8.71
N ARG A 84 17.34 -2.27 7.81
CA ARG A 84 17.93 -1.54 6.68
C ARG A 84 17.30 -1.89 5.32
N ALA A 85 16.28 -2.75 5.33
CA ALA A 85 15.50 -3.08 4.14
C ALA A 85 14.55 -1.95 3.69
N VAL A 86 14.54 -0.82 4.39
CA VAL A 86 13.71 0.37 4.13
C VAL A 86 14.56 1.62 3.96
N PRO A 87 14.10 2.70 3.31
CA PRO A 87 14.85 3.95 3.22
C PRO A 87 15.02 4.60 4.59
N ARG A 88 16.16 5.24 4.82
CA ARG A 88 16.39 6.04 6.01
C ARG A 88 15.53 7.32 5.96
N PRO A 89 14.73 7.63 7.01
CA PRO A 89 14.11 8.94 7.13
C PRO A 89 15.18 9.98 7.50
N LEU A 90 15.27 11.08 6.76
CA LEU A 90 16.29 12.09 6.94
C LEU A 90 15.75 13.35 7.59
N ALA A 91 14.68 13.90 7.04
CA ALA A 91 14.00 15.09 7.59
C ALA A 91 12.54 15.12 7.13
N ASP A 92 11.68 15.81 7.87
CA ASP A 92 10.29 16.02 7.48
C ASP A 92 9.81 17.43 7.84
N ASP A 93 8.79 17.85 7.11
CA ASP A 93 8.04 19.07 7.36
C ASP A 93 6.53 18.75 7.31
N PRO A 94 5.89 18.53 8.48
CA PRO A 94 4.47 18.23 8.55
C PRO A 94 3.58 19.36 8.01
N GLU A 95 3.99 20.63 8.17
CA GLU A 95 3.22 21.78 7.68
C GLU A 95 3.29 21.87 6.17
N GLY A 96 4.49 21.79 5.59
CA GLY A 96 4.74 21.74 4.16
C GLY A 96 4.28 20.45 3.47
N GLY A 97 3.97 19.39 4.25
CA GLY A 97 3.49 18.12 3.72
C GLY A 97 4.54 17.34 2.94
N ALA A 98 5.80 17.41 3.35
CA ALA A 98 6.89 16.76 2.64
C ALA A 98 7.92 16.12 3.58
N ALA A 99 8.66 15.14 3.07
CA ALA A 99 9.77 14.54 3.78
C ALA A 99 10.92 14.18 2.82
N LEU A 100 12.13 14.14 3.40
CA LEU A 100 13.33 13.63 2.75
C LEU A 100 13.65 12.23 3.30
N TYR A 101 13.96 11.34 2.37
CA TYR A 101 14.37 9.98 2.64
C TYR A 101 15.68 9.67 1.92
N GLU A 102 16.39 8.63 2.37
CA GLU A 102 17.51 8.05 1.63
C GLU A 102 17.09 7.79 0.18
N PHE A 103 17.88 8.28 -0.78
CA PHE A 103 17.73 7.87 -2.17
C PHE A 103 18.35 6.49 -2.36
N ILE A 104 17.53 5.50 -2.74
CA ILE A 104 17.98 4.13 -2.95
C ILE A 104 18.25 3.92 -4.44
N PRO A 105 19.51 3.77 -4.87
CA PRO A 105 19.82 3.40 -6.25
C PRO A 105 19.40 1.94 -6.47
N GLY A 106 18.31 1.75 -7.20
CA GLY A 106 17.71 0.46 -7.49
C GLY A 106 16.68 0.56 -8.59
N ARG A 107 16.21 -0.60 -9.04
CA ARG A 107 15.13 -0.67 -10.03
C ARG A 107 13.95 -1.49 -9.50
N PRO A 108 12.72 -1.22 -9.95
CA PRO A 108 11.56 -2.06 -9.64
C PRO A 108 11.80 -3.52 -10.05
N LEU A 109 11.19 -4.45 -9.32
CA LEU A 109 11.16 -5.84 -9.70
C LEU A 109 10.16 -6.06 -10.84
N THR A 110 10.49 -7.00 -11.71
CA THR A 110 9.56 -7.55 -12.69
C THR A 110 8.95 -8.87 -12.18
N PRO A 111 7.77 -9.29 -12.66
CA PRO A 111 7.13 -10.53 -12.21
C PRO A 111 8.02 -11.78 -12.31
N ILE A 112 8.86 -11.88 -13.35
CA ILE A 112 9.75 -13.03 -13.57
C ILE A 112 10.89 -13.11 -12.54
N GLU A 113 11.16 -12.02 -11.82
CA GLU A 113 12.21 -11.94 -10.80
C GLU A 113 11.71 -12.27 -9.39
N VAL A 114 10.41 -12.54 -9.26
CA VAL A 114 9.82 -12.95 -7.97
C VAL A 114 10.04 -14.44 -7.78
N ASP A 115 11.17 -14.78 -7.23
CA ASP A 115 11.59 -16.14 -6.91
C ASP A 115 11.48 -16.44 -5.40
N GLN A 116 11.93 -17.61 -4.99
CA GLN A 116 11.91 -18.02 -3.58
C GLN A 116 12.84 -17.16 -2.70
N ASP A 117 13.92 -16.63 -3.26
CA ASP A 117 14.83 -15.74 -2.54
C ASP A 117 14.18 -14.38 -2.28
N ALA A 118 13.54 -13.81 -3.29
CA ALA A 118 12.75 -12.57 -3.12
C ALA A 118 11.69 -12.72 -2.01
N VAL A 119 10.95 -13.83 -2.01
CA VAL A 119 9.95 -14.12 -0.97
C VAL A 119 10.62 -14.32 0.40
N ALA A 120 11.79 -14.97 0.48
CA ALA A 120 12.53 -15.12 1.73
C ALA A 120 13.03 -13.77 2.28
N GLN A 121 13.46 -12.85 1.43
CA GLN A 121 13.81 -11.49 1.84
C GLN A 121 12.60 -10.73 2.38
N ALA A 122 11.41 -10.84 1.76
CA ALA A 122 10.17 -10.27 2.27
C ALA A 122 9.76 -10.85 3.64
N MET A 123 9.89 -12.15 3.82
CA MET A 123 9.68 -12.83 5.11
C MET A 123 10.65 -12.33 6.18
N THR A 124 11.93 -12.21 5.86
CA THR A 124 12.96 -11.68 6.76
C THR A 124 12.66 -10.25 7.18
N PHE A 125 12.23 -9.40 6.25
CA PHE A 125 11.80 -8.03 6.55
C PHE A 125 10.61 -8.01 7.51
N TYR A 126 9.56 -8.79 7.24
CA TYR A 126 8.38 -8.88 8.12
C TYR A 126 8.75 -9.35 9.54
N ARG A 127 9.58 -10.40 9.67
CA ARG A 127 10.07 -10.87 10.97
C ARG A 127 10.88 -9.79 11.69
N GLY A 128 11.77 -9.10 10.96
CA GLY A 128 12.57 -8.01 11.50
C GLY A 128 11.75 -6.89 12.11
N LEU A 129 10.58 -6.56 11.53
CA LEU A 129 9.64 -5.59 12.11
C LEU A 129 9.00 -6.15 13.39
N ASN A 130 8.53 -7.39 13.36
CA ASN A 130 7.66 -7.93 14.38
C ASN A 130 8.40 -8.55 15.58
N CYS A 131 9.72 -8.78 15.49
CA CYS A 131 10.51 -9.14 16.68
C CYS A 131 10.63 -8.00 17.71
N TRP A 132 10.30 -6.77 17.32
CA TRP A 132 10.30 -5.58 18.18
C TRP A 132 8.90 -5.10 18.57
N ARG A 133 7.83 -5.87 18.26
CA ARG A 133 6.43 -5.46 18.47
C ARG A 133 6.07 -5.12 19.91
N ASP A 134 6.78 -5.68 20.88
CA ASP A 134 6.50 -5.48 22.30
C ASP A 134 7.25 -4.27 22.90
N THR A 135 8.00 -3.51 22.10
CA THR A 135 8.72 -2.32 22.54
C THR A 135 7.80 -1.11 22.67
N PRO A 136 8.13 -0.14 23.54
CA PRO A 136 7.37 1.12 23.65
C PRO A 136 7.26 1.88 22.32
N GLU A 137 8.32 1.86 21.51
CA GLU A 137 8.37 2.51 20.20
C GLU A 137 7.37 1.85 19.22
N ALA A 138 7.23 0.53 19.26
CA ALA A 138 6.25 -0.20 18.48
C ALA A 138 4.82 0.14 18.93
N GLN A 139 4.59 0.19 20.24
CA GLN A 139 3.27 0.52 20.80
C GLN A 139 2.84 1.96 20.51
N ALA A 140 3.79 2.86 20.22
CA ALA A 140 3.51 4.22 19.77
C ALA A 140 3.12 4.36 18.30
N LEU A 141 3.28 3.29 17.50
CA LEU A 141 2.82 3.28 16.11
C LEU A 141 1.29 3.30 16.04
N PRO A 142 0.72 4.05 15.08
CA PRO A 142 -0.73 4.05 14.88
C PRO A 142 -1.21 2.70 14.32
N ASP A 143 -2.52 2.49 14.31
CA ASP A 143 -3.13 1.48 13.45
C ASP A 143 -2.88 1.82 11.98
N ALA A 144 -2.76 0.80 11.13
CA ALA A 144 -2.63 0.96 9.69
C ALA A 144 -3.85 1.72 9.11
N SER A 145 -3.65 2.42 8.00
CA SER A 145 -4.67 3.33 7.45
C SER A 145 -6.02 2.69 7.13
N GLU A 146 -6.12 1.42 6.97
CA GLU A 146 -7.35 0.66 6.81
C GLU A 146 -7.23 -0.62 7.64
N ALA A 147 -6.80 -0.46 8.90
CA ALA A 147 -6.68 -1.59 9.81
C ALA A 147 -8.00 -2.34 9.94
N CYS A 148 -7.92 -3.65 9.94
CA CYS A 148 -9.04 -4.55 10.08
C CYS A 148 -8.70 -5.55 11.17
N PHE A 149 -9.50 -5.63 12.22
CA PHE A 149 -9.23 -6.53 13.34
C PHE A 149 -10.29 -7.62 13.51
N SER A 150 -11.35 -7.59 12.69
CA SER A 150 -12.39 -8.64 12.64
C SER A 150 -12.70 -8.99 11.19
N LEU A 151 -13.35 -10.15 10.95
CA LEU A 151 -13.82 -10.49 9.60
C LEU A 151 -14.82 -9.46 9.07
N GLU A 152 -15.62 -8.87 9.95
CA GLU A 152 -16.57 -7.83 9.61
C GLU A 152 -15.87 -6.55 9.15
N ASP A 153 -14.75 -6.14 9.79
CA ASP A 153 -13.96 -5.00 9.35
C ASP A 153 -13.40 -5.21 7.94
N HIS A 154 -12.87 -6.41 7.64
CA HIS A 154 -12.38 -6.75 6.31
C HIS A 154 -13.48 -6.67 5.25
N LEU A 155 -14.65 -7.27 5.54
CA LEU A 155 -15.80 -7.21 4.63
C LEU A 155 -16.26 -5.76 4.45
N GLY A 156 -16.38 -5.00 5.53
CA GLY A 156 -16.76 -3.59 5.50
C GLY A 156 -15.78 -2.69 4.75
N CYS A 157 -14.48 -2.96 4.88
CA CYS A 157 -13.44 -2.25 4.14
C CYS A 157 -13.63 -2.41 2.62
N VAL A 158 -13.88 -3.63 2.15
CA VAL A 158 -14.09 -3.90 0.72
C VAL A 158 -15.47 -3.42 0.26
N ASP A 159 -16.51 -3.56 1.09
CA ASP A 159 -17.86 -3.08 0.78
C ASP A 159 -17.88 -1.56 0.50
N ARG A 160 -17.19 -0.76 1.33
CA ARG A 160 -17.05 0.68 1.07
C ARG A 160 -16.42 0.98 -0.29
N ARG A 161 -15.42 0.20 -0.71
CA ARG A 161 -14.76 0.36 -2.01
C ARG A 161 -15.68 -0.02 -3.16
N VAL A 162 -16.40 -1.14 -3.04
CA VAL A 162 -17.40 -1.58 -4.04
C VAL A 162 -18.50 -0.53 -4.21
N ARG A 163 -19.06 -0.03 -3.10
CA ARG A 163 -20.06 1.03 -3.13
C ARG A 163 -19.52 2.34 -3.72
N GLY A 164 -18.24 2.64 -3.47
CA GLY A 164 -17.58 3.80 -4.07
C GLY A 164 -17.58 3.79 -5.60
N LEU A 165 -17.60 2.61 -6.23
CA LEU A 165 -17.66 2.49 -7.69
C LEU A 165 -19.01 2.84 -8.29
N LEU A 166 -20.09 2.93 -7.49
CA LEU A 166 -21.39 3.45 -7.94
C LEU A 166 -21.33 4.95 -8.30
N TYR A 167 -20.28 5.65 -7.86
CA TYR A 167 -20.07 7.08 -8.14
C TYR A 167 -19.11 7.33 -9.32
N VAL A 168 -18.90 6.34 -10.18
CA VAL A 168 -18.16 6.52 -11.43
C VAL A 168 -19.00 7.40 -12.37
N GLU A 169 -18.52 8.62 -12.62
CA GLU A 169 -19.18 9.56 -13.51
C GLU A 169 -18.98 9.16 -14.98
N PRO A 170 -20.01 9.18 -15.85
CA PRO A 170 -19.94 8.67 -17.23
C PRO A 170 -19.27 9.67 -18.20
N GLU A 171 -18.08 10.15 -17.88
CA GLU A 171 -17.39 11.22 -18.62
C GLU A 171 -16.83 10.78 -19.98
N SER A 172 -16.63 9.49 -20.19
CA SER A 172 -16.12 8.93 -21.45
C SER A 172 -16.67 7.53 -21.68
N PRO A 173 -16.54 6.96 -22.89
CA PRO A 173 -16.91 5.56 -23.16
C PRO A 173 -16.27 4.57 -22.17
N ALA A 174 -15.00 4.79 -21.77
CA ALA A 174 -14.32 3.95 -20.79
C ALA A 174 -14.95 4.02 -19.40
N HIS A 175 -15.37 5.22 -18.95
CA HIS A 175 -16.08 5.39 -17.68
C HIS A 175 -17.45 4.71 -17.71
N GLN A 176 -18.20 4.84 -18.82
CA GLN A 176 -19.49 4.15 -18.98
C GLN A 176 -19.33 2.63 -18.95
N GLU A 177 -18.24 2.12 -19.53
CA GLU A 177 -17.95 0.68 -19.54
C GLU A 177 -17.52 0.20 -18.13
N ALA A 178 -16.71 0.97 -17.39
CA ALA A 178 -16.36 0.68 -16.01
C ALA A 178 -17.58 0.69 -15.09
N ALA A 179 -18.49 1.65 -15.24
CA ALA A 179 -19.74 1.70 -14.48
C ALA A 179 -20.61 0.47 -14.75
N ARG A 180 -20.77 0.08 -16.03
CA ARG A 180 -21.51 -1.15 -16.40
C ARG A 180 -20.86 -2.41 -15.84
N PHE A 181 -19.54 -2.50 -15.86
CA PHE A 181 -18.80 -3.62 -15.28
C PHE A 181 -19.00 -3.69 -13.77
N ALA A 182 -18.91 -2.55 -13.06
CA ALA A 182 -19.16 -2.50 -11.64
C ALA A 182 -20.58 -2.96 -11.27
N ASP A 183 -21.59 -2.43 -11.96
CA ASP A 183 -23.01 -2.73 -11.69
C ASP A 183 -23.38 -4.17 -12.03
N ARG A 184 -23.01 -4.66 -13.22
CA ARG A 184 -23.49 -5.94 -13.74
C ARG A 184 -22.66 -7.16 -13.35
N GLU A 185 -21.41 -6.96 -13.00
CA GLU A 185 -20.49 -8.08 -12.72
C GLU A 185 -19.89 -7.99 -11.32
N LEU A 186 -19.26 -6.87 -10.95
CA LEU A 186 -18.50 -6.78 -9.71
C LEU A 186 -19.40 -6.79 -8.48
N ILE A 187 -20.46 -6.01 -8.44
CA ILE A 187 -21.40 -5.92 -7.30
C ILE A 187 -22.09 -7.27 -7.03
N PRO A 188 -22.67 -7.97 -8.04
CA PRO A 188 -23.24 -9.30 -7.82
C PRO A 188 -22.22 -10.30 -7.26
N ILE A 189 -21.01 -10.36 -7.82
CA ILE A 189 -19.95 -11.25 -7.33
C ILE A 189 -19.55 -10.90 -5.89
N TRP A 190 -19.50 -9.61 -5.57
CA TRP A 190 -19.20 -9.18 -4.20
C TRP A 190 -20.27 -9.68 -3.20
N ALA A 191 -21.54 -9.62 -3.54
CA ALA A 191 -22.61 -10.17 -2.71
C ALA A 191 -22.42 -11.68 -2.47
N GLU A 192 -22.11 -12.44 -3.53
CA GLU A 192 -21.82 -13.88 -3.42
C GLU A 192 -20.58 -14.17 -2.56
N VAL A 193 -19.51 -13.37 -2.69
CA VAL A 193 -18.29 -13.52 -1.88
C VAL A 193 -18.60 -13.29 -0.41
N GLN A 194 -19.34 -12.21 -0.08
CA GLN A 194 -19.72 -11.94 1.30
C GLN A 194 -20.51 -13.09 1.93
N GLU A 195 -21.49 -13.61 1.22
CA GLU A 195 -22.32 -14.73 1.69
C GLU A 195 -21.47 -15.98 1.92
N ARG A 196 -20.64 -16.36 0.94
CA ARG A 196 -19.73 -17.52 1.08
C ARG A 196 -18.79 -17.39 2.28
N VAL A 197 -18.21 -16.20 2.48
CA VAL A 197 -17.29 -15.96 3.62
C VAL A 197 -18.02 -16.06 4.94
N ARG A 198 -19.22 -15.48 5.07
CA ARG A 198 -20.04 -15.57 6.30
C ARG A 198 -20.43 -17.02 6.61
N HIS A 199 -20.92 -17.77 5.63
CA HIS A 199 -21.24 -19.17 5.79
C HIS A 199 -20.03 -20.04 6.15
N ALA A 200 -18.87 -19.78 5.52
CA ALA A 200 -17.67 -20.53 5.83
C ALA A 200 -17.11 -20.17 7.22
N ALA A 201 -17.19 -18.90 7.62
CA ALA A 201 -16.84 -18.46 8.97
C ALA A 201 -17.69 -19.16 10.03
N ASP A 202 -19.03 -19.22 9.83
CA ASP A 202 -19.96 -19.90 10.74
C ASP A 202 -19.60 -21.39 10.89
N ARG A 203 -19.37 -22.11 9.78
CA ARG A 203 -18.95 -23.52 9.82
C ARG A 203 -17.62 -23.76 10.54
N LEU A 204 -16.72 -22.79 10.55
CA LEU A 204 -15.43 -22.83 11.24
C LEU A 204 -15.53 -22.34 12.70
N GLY A 205 -16.71 -21.91 13.14
CA GLY A 205 -16.94 -21.38 14.48
C GLY A 205 -16.43 -19.95 14.69
N PHE A 206 -16.19 -19.18 13.61
CA PHE A 206 -15.84 -17.77 13.72
C PHE A 206 -17.09 -16.90 13.89
N THR A 207 -17.09 -16.04 14.89
CA THR A 207 -18.02 -14.91 14.96
C THR A 207 -17.42 -13.75 14.17
N VAL A 208 -18.09 -13.34 13.09
CA VAL A 208 -17.55 -12.35 12.14
C VAL A 208 -17.18 -11.00 12.77
N SER A 209 -17.90 -10.57 13.81
CA SER A 209 -17.67 -9.31 14.53
C SER A 209 -16.62 -9.42 15.66
N THR A 210 -16.15 -10.63 16.00
CA THR A 210 -15.17 -10.81 17.07
C THR A 210 -13.79 -10.34 16.59
N PRO A 211 -13.19 -9.32 17.26
CA PRO A 211 -11.84 -8.86 16.90
C PRO A 211 -10.79 -9.91 17.27
N ILE A 212 -9.70 -9.94 16.53
CA ILE A 212 -8.50 -10.66 16.92
C ILE A 212 -7.94 -10.07 18.23
N LEU A 213 -7.30 -10.92 19.00
CA LEU A 213 -6.70 -10.49 20.26
C LEU A 213 -5.58 -9.44 20.01
N PRO A 214 -5.38 -8.47 20.91
CA PRO A 214 -4.28 -7.49 20.77
C PRO A 214 -2.91 -8.15 20.57
N GLY A 215 -2.63 -9.28 21.23
CA GLY A 215 -1.38 -10.04 21.08
C GLY A 215 -1.22 -10.71 19.70
N ASP A 216 -2.30 -10.83 18.93
CA ASP A 216 -2.29 -11.36 17.57
C ASP A 216 -2.14 -10.28 16.47
N ARG A 217 -2.24 -9.00 16.84
CA ARG A 217 -1.97 -7.91 15.91
C ARG A 217 -0.49 -7.85 15.55
N ARG A 218 -0.19 -7.37 14.36
CA ARG A 218 1.20 -7.25 13.86
C ARG A 218 1.45 -5.89 13.27
N ILE A 219 2.71 -5.44 13.34
CA ILE A 219 3.18 -4.28 12.60
C ILE A 219 3.19 -4.66 11.13
N SER A 220 2.43 -3.94 10.34
CA SER A 220 2.23 -4.17 8.91
C SER A 220 2.75 -2.98 8.10
N PRO A 221 3.52 -3.22 7.04
CA PRO A 221 3.81 -2.21 6.02
C PRO A 221 2.56 -1.74 5.26
N SER A 222 1.45 -2.43 5.40
CA SER A 222 0.13 -2.26 4.79
C SER A 222 0.12 -2.55 3.28
N ASP A 223 0.45 -1.61 2.41
CA ASP A 223 0.53 -1.83 0.96
C ASP A 223 1.81 -2.62 0.60
N PHE A 224 1.92 -3.83 1.18
CA PHE A 224 3.11 -4.65 1.11
C PHE A 224 3.09 -5.58 -0.11
N GLY A 225 4.14 -5.49 -0.91
CA GLY A 225 4.33 -6.33 -2.09
C GLY A 225 5.53 -5.90 -2.92
N PHE A 226 5.89 -6.70 -3.92
CA PHE A 226 7.05 -6.41 -4.76
C PHE A 226 6.85 -5.23 -5.72
N HIS A 227 5.63 -4.73 -5.87
CA HIS A 227 5.35 -3.48 -6.59
C HIS A 227 5.90 -2.25 -5.84
N ASN A 228 6.07 -2.34 -4.52
CA ASN A 228 6.69 -1.35 -3.65
C ASN A 228 8.09 -1.81 -3.20
N CYS A 229 8.87 -2.33 -4.13
CA CYS A 229 10.19 -2.86 -3.86
C CYS A 229 11.20 -2.49 -4.95
N LEU A 230 12.42 -2.16 -4.53
CA LEU A 230 13.55 -1.92 -5.41
C LEU A 230 14.61 -3.01 -5.21
N ARG A 231 15.15 -3.53 -6.31
CA ARG A 231 16.33 -4.39 -6.29
C ARG A 231 17.57 -3.53 -6.51
N THR A 232 18.50 -3.56 -5.57
CA THR A 232 19.79 -2.88 -5.67
C THR A 232 20.74 -3.66 -6.61
N ALA A 233 21.84 -3.03 -7.00
CA ALA A 233 22.89 -3.68 -7.80
C ALA A 233 23.48 -4.91 -7.09
N ALA A 234 23.46 -4.95 -5.75
CA ALA A 234 23.91 -6.10 -4.95
C ALA A 234 22.87 -7.24 -4.84
N GLY A 235 21.68 -7.11 -5.50
CA GLY A 235 20.60 -8.09 -5.44
C GLY A 235 19.72 -7.99 -4.20
N THR A 236 20.04 -7.11 -3.25
CA THR A 236 19.25 -6.91 -2.03
C THR A 236 17.96 -6.16 -2.34
N LEU A 237 16.87 -6.56 -1.71
CA LEU A 237 15.57 -5.90 -1.82
C LEU A 237 15.44 -4.77 -0.79
N ARG A 238 14.93 -3.65 -1.25
CA ARG A 238 14.62 -2.47 -0.43
C ARG A 238 13.14 -2.14 -0.63
N PHE A 239 12.36 -2.25 0.44
CA PHE A 239 10.92 -1.95 0.43
C PHE A 239 10.70 -0.46 0.64
N ILE A 240 9.70 0.10 -0.04
CA ILE A 240 9.39 1.53 -0.07
C ILE A 240 7.89 1.75 0.08
N ASP A 241 7.48 3.01 0.29
CA ASP A 241 6.08 3.48 0.29
C ASP A 241 5.24 2.96 1.47
N PHE A 242 5.58 3.42 2.67
CA PHE A 242 4.96 3.00 3.94
C PHE A 242 3.88 3.97 4.45
N GLU A 243 3.27 4.75 3.55
CA GLU A 243 2.29 5.80 3.90
C GLU A 243 0.99 5.30 4.55
N TYR A 244 0.82 3.98 4.63
CA TYR A 244 -0.34 3.29 5.24
C TYR A 244 0.05 2.36 6.39
N ALA A 245 1.33 2.29 6.73
CA ALA A 245 1.86 1.34 7.70
C ALA A 245 1.36 1.58 9.13
N GLY A 246 1.28 0.52 9.90
CA GLY A 246 0.84 0.53 11.30
C GLY A 246 0.41 -0.84 11.78
N TRP A 247 -0.30 -0.90 12.91
CA TRP A 247 -0.84 -2.14 13.45
C TRP A 247 -2.02 -2.65 12.62
N ASP A 248 -2.06 -3.97 12.33
CA ASP A 248 -3.10 -4.57 11.52
C ASP A 248 -3.24 -6.08 11.80
N ASP A 249 -4.24 -6.73 11.19
CA ASP A 249 -4.35 -8.19 11.12
C ASP A 249 -3.30 -8.76 10.15
N PRO A 250 -2.42 -9.70 10.58
CA PRO A 250 -1.48 -10.36 9.68
C PRO A 250 -2.14 -11.12 8.53
N ALA A 251 -3.39 -11.56 8.67
CA ALA A 251 -4.15 -12.15 7.58
C ALA A 251 -4.36 -11.18 6.41
N LYS A 252 -4.55 -9.88 6.71
CA LYS A 252 -4.63 -8.83 5.69
C LYS A 252 -3.34 -8.69 4.91
N LEU A 253 -2.20 -8.66 5.61
CA LEU A 253 -0.88 -8.58 4.97
C LEU A 253 -0.66 -9.77 4.01
N ILE A 254 -1.00 -11.00 4.43
CA ILE A 254 -0.89 -12.19 3.59
C ILE A 254 -1.75 -12.02 2.34
N CYS A 255 -3.01 -11.62 2.51
CA CYS A 255 -3.94 -11.47 1.40
C CYS A 255 -3.51 -10.35 0.43
N ASP A 256 -3.10 -9.18 0.92
CA ASP A 256 -2.63 -8.09 0.06
C ASP A 256 -1.36 -8.50 -0.72
N PHE A 257 -0.43 -9.20 -0.08
CA PHE A 257 0.80 -9.68 -0.70
C PHE A 257 0.56 -10.64 -1.87
N PHE A 258 -0.43 -11.53 -1.77
CA PHE A 258 -0.75 -12.49 -2.83
C PHE A 258 -1.83 -12.03 -3.81
N CYS A 259 -2.64 -11.04 -3.47
CA CYS A 259 -3.73 -10.57 -4.34
C CYS A 259 -3.36 -9.36 -5.19
N GLN A 260 -2.27 -8.65 -4.89
CA GLN A 260 -1.82 -7.50 -5.70
C GLN A 260 -1.40 -7.96 -7.12
N PRO A 261 -1.92 -7.29 -8.19
CA PRO A 261 -1.73 -7.79 -9.55
C PRO A 261 -0.54 -7.18 -10.28
N ALA A 262 0.17 -6.21 -9.68
CA ALA A 262 1.21 -5.45 -10.39
C ALA A 262 2.51 -6.26 -10.54
N VAL A 263 2.98 -6.90 -9.47
CA VAL A 263 4.13 -7.81 -9.44
C VAL A 263 3.72 -9.06 -8.65
N PRO A 264 2.96 -9.97 -9.26
CA PRO A 264 2.33 -11.08 -8.56
C PRO A 264 3.36 -12.04 -7.94
N VAL A 265 3.01 -12.56 -6.77
CA VAL A 265 3.79 -13.59 -6.07
C VAL A 265 3.32 -14.97 -6.54
N PRO A 266 4.23 -15.91 -6.85
CA PRO A 266 3.85 -17.25 -7.24
C PRO A 266 2.95 -17.93 -6.18
N PRO A 267 1.77 -18.49 -6.56
CA PRO A 267 0.84 -19.13 -5.62
C PRO A 267 1.48 -20.26 -4.80
N ALA A 268 2.46 -20.95 -5.36
CA ALA A 268 3.22 -22.00 -4.67
C ALA A 268 3.93 -21.51 -3.40
N CYS A 269 4.20 -20.20 -3.27
CA CYS A 269 4.82 -19.61 -2.09
C CYS A 269 3.81 -19.35 -0.94
N TYR A 270 2.50 -19.44 -1.21
CA TYR A 270 1.46 -19.03 -0.26
C TYR A 270 1.54 -19.80 1.07
N ALA A 271 1.55 -21.12 1.01
CA ALA A 271 1.52 -21.95 2.21
C ALA A 271 2.70 -21.65 3.14
N ARG A 272 3.92 -21.56 2.57
CA ARG A 272 5.14 -21.24 3.31
C ARG A 272 5.09 -19.83 3.91
N PHE A 273 4.68 -18.85 3.13
CA PHE A 273 4.62 -17.45 3.56
C PHE A 273 3.58 -17.27 4.67
N ALA A 274 2.37 -17.80 4.49
CA ALA A 274 1.31 -17.69 5.48
C ALA A 274 1.68 -18.41 6.79
N SER A 275 2.25 -19.62 6.74
CA SER A 275 2.73 -20.30 7.93
C SER A 275 3.79 -19.50 8.67
N PHE A 276 4.72 -18.86 7.94
CA PHE A 276 5.77 -18.04 8.53
C PHE A 276 5.21 -16.76 9.19
N VAL A 277 4.28 -16.07 8.53
CA VAL A 277 3.68 -14.83 9.05
C VAL A 277 2.84 -15.10 10.30
N LEU A 278 2.24 -16.28 10.40
CA LEU A 278 1.32 -16.67 11.46
C LEU A 278 1.94 -17.56 12.54
N GLU A 279 3.26 -17.87 12.47
CA GLU A 279 3.91 -18.87 13.33
C GLU A 279 3.80 -18.55 14.83
N ASP A 280 3.75 -17.28 15.21
CA ASP A 280 3.68 -16.81 16.59
C ASP A 280 2.30 -16.20 16.96
N GLN A 281 1.24 -16.57 16.24
CA GLN A 281 -0.13 -16.30 16.64
C GLN A 281 -0.55 -17.26 17.78
N LEU A 282 -1.47 -16.82 18.65
CA LEU A 282 -1.97 -17.64 19.74
C LEU A 282 -2.67 -18.92 19.24
N GLN A 283 -3.33 -18.81 18.07
CA GLN A 283 -4.01 -19.92 17.41
C GLN A 283 -3.66 -19.93 15.91
N PRO A 284 -2.46 -20.43 15.53
CA PRO A 284 -1.94 -20.33 14.16
C PRO A 284 -2.87 -20.95 13.11
N GLU A 285 -3.49 -22.08 13.42
CA GLU A 285 -4.42 -22.76 12.50
C GLU A 285 -5.68 -21.92 12.24
N GLN A 286 -6.29 -21.36 13.28
CA GLN A 286 -7.43 -20.45 13.10
C GLN A 286 -7.05 -19.19 12.35
N ALA A 287 -5.87 -18.62 12.62
CA ALA A 287 -5.35 -17.48 11.89
C ALA A 287 -5.13 -17.82 10.40
N ARG A 288 -4.69 -19.04 10.10
CA ARG A 288 -4.54 -19.54 8.74
C ARG A 288 -5.90 -19.68 8.05
N GLN A 289 -6.86 -20.31 8.69
CA GLN A 289 -8.23 -20.44 8.17
C GLN A 289 -8.85 -19.07 7.89
N ARG A 290 -8.62 -18.09 8.78
CA ARG A 290 -9.05 -16.70 8.57
C ARG A 290 -8.39 -16.07 7.34
N ALA A 291 -7.08 -16.25 7.15
CA ALA A 291 -6.39 -15.76 5.96
C ALA A 291 -6.93 -16.40 4.68
N ASP A 292 -7.18 -17.71 4.69
CA ASP A 292 -7.75 -18.43 3.55
C ASP A 292 -9.17 -17.95 3.20
N LEU A 293 -10.01 -17.68 4.22
CA LEU A 293 -11.34 -17.08 4.04
C LEU A 293 -11.28 -15.69 3.40
N LEU A 294 -10.24 -14.91 3.70
CA LEU A 294 -10.10 -13.53 3.24
C LEU A 294 -9.51 -13.40 1.84
N LEU A 295 -8.87 -14.43 1.28
CA LEU A 295 -8.29 -14.35 -0.07
C LEU A 295 -9.27 -13.85 -1.14
N PRO A 296 -10.50 -14.39 -1.28
CA PRO A 296 -11.45 -13.87 -2.26
C PRO A 296 -11.88 -12.43 -1.96
N VAL A 297 -11.95 -12.02 -0.70
CA VAL A 297 -12.27 -10.66 -0.27
C VAL A 297 -11.20 -9.68 -0.76
N TYR A 298 -9.92 -10.05 -0.64
CA TYR A 298 -8.81 -9.21 -1.06
C TYR A 298 -8.60 -9.19 -2.58
N ARG A 299 -8.94 -10.24 -3.30
CA ARG A 299 -9.05 -10.19 -4.76
C ARG A 299 -10.09 -9.16 -5.19
N MET A 300 -11.26 -9.12 -4.52
CA MET A 300 -12.27 -8.06 -4.75
C MET A 300 -11.74 -6.68 -4.42
N LYS A 301 -11.01 -6.52 -3.28
CA LYS A 301 -10.34 -5.26 -2.93
C LYS A 301 -9.43 -4.76 -4.05
N TRP A 302 -8.56 -5.63 -4.57
CA TRP A 302 -7.62 -5.27 -5.63
C TRP A 302 -8.32 -4.98 -6.97
N CYS A 303 -9.42 -5.67 -7.27
CA CYS A 303 -10.28 -5.30 -8.39
C CYS A 303 -10.79 -3.86 -8.25
N CYS A 304 -11.28 -3.47 -7.08
CA CYS A 304 -11.70 -2.09 -6.81
C CYS A 304 -10.55 -1.08 -6.89
N ILE A 305 -9.34 -1.45 -6.39
CA ILE A 305 -8.16 -0.57 -6.47
C ILE A 305 -7.80 -0.26 -7.93
N LEU A 306 -7.86 -1.25 -8.83
CA LEU A 306 -7.63 -1.04 -10.26
C LEU A 306 -8.66 -0.09 -10.88
N LEU A 307 -9.88 -0.08 -10.36
CA LEU A 307 -10.96 0.81 -10.81
C LEU A 307 -10.95 2.20 -10.17
N ASN A 308 -10.10 2.44 -9.18
CA ASN A 308 -9.97 3.77 -8.56
C ASN A 308 -9.65 4.88 -9.59
N GLU A 309 -9.04 4.54 -10.72
CA GLU A 309 -8.73 5.52 -11.77
C GLU A 309 -9.96 6.18 -12.38
N PHE A 310 -11.11 5.53 -12.26
CA PHE A 310 -12.40 6.04 -12.72
C PHE A 310 -13.11 6.96 -11.69
N LEU A 311 -12.54 7.12 -10.48
CA LEU A 311 -13.11 7.93 -9.42
C LEU A 311 -12.53 9.36 -9.41
N PRO A 312 -13.35 10.42 -9.15
CA PRO A 312 -12.91 11.81 -9.18
C PRO A 312 -11.69 12.10 -8.28
N VAL A 313 -11.73 11.66 -7.02
CA VAL A 313 -10.63 11.90 -6.06
C VAL A 313 -9.32 11.28 -6.53
N SER A 314 -9.37 10.14 -7.22
CA SER A 314 -8.17 9.50 -7.76
C SER A 314 -7.60 10.26 -8.94
N ARG A 315 -8.43 10.93 -9.75
CA ARG A 315 -7.97 11.83 -10.81
C ARG A 315 -7.20 13.03 -10.24
N ASP A 316 -7.74 13.67 -9.20
CA ASP A 316 -7.09 14.82 -8.57
C ASP A 316 -5.73 14.43 -7.98
N ARG A 317 -5.66 13.25 -7.34
CA ARG A 317 -4.42 12.70 -6.81
C ARG A 317 -3.39 12.44 -7.92
N ARG A 318 -3.81 11.89 -9.07
CA ARG A 318 -2.92 11.66 -10.19
C ARG A 318 -2.48 12.93 -10.87
N ARG A 319 -3.37 13.92 -11.03
CA ARG A 319 -2.99 15.25 -11.52
C ARG A 319 -1.95 15.90 -10.64
N PHE A 320 -2.04 15.69 -9.32
CA PHE A 320 -1.03 16.14 -8.38
C PHE A 320 0.31 15.39 -8.56
N ALA A 321 0.27 14.07 -8.75
CA ALA A 321 1.47 13.22 -8.85
C ALA A 321 2.18 13.33 -10.22
N SER A 322 1.45 13.66 -11.29
CA SER A 322 1.98 13.78 -12.66
C SER A 322 1.56 15.09 -13.30
N ASP A 323 2.40 15.66 -14.18
CA ASP A 323 2.14 16.93 -14.86
C ASP A 323 1.00 16.87 -15.93
N GLY A 324 -0.08 16.13 -15.66
CA GLY A 324 -1.35 16.29 -16.36
C GLY A 324 -1.65 15.36 -17.55
N SER A 325 -0.77 14.47 -17.95
CA SER A 325 -1.03 13.52 -19.05
C SER A 325 -1.71 12.25 -18.55
N LEU A 326 -3.05 12.21 -18.61
CA LEU A 326 -3.83 10.96 -18.48
C LEU A 326 -4.02 10.38 -19.89
N ALA A 327 -3.25 9.38 -20.26
CA ALA A 327 -3.46 8.67 -21.52
C ALA A 327 -4.77 7.87 -21.45
N THR A 328 -5.66 8.05 -22.42
CA THR A 328 -6.95 7.33 -22.56
C THR A 328 -6.73 5.81 -22.56
N ASP A 329 -5.62 5.35 -23.10
CA ASP A 329 -5.21 3.93 -23.14
C ASP A 329 -5.04 3.32 -21.74
N ARG A 330 -4.67 4.12 -20.74
CA ARG A 330 -4.47 3.63 -19.36
C ARG A 330 -5.79 3.17 -18.72
N LEU A 331 -6.89 3.88 -18.92
CA LEU A 331 -8.21 3.51 -18.37
C LEU A 331 -8.65 2.14 -18.91
N ALA A 332 -8.52 1.92 -20.23
CA ALA A 332 -8.85 0.64 -20.84
C ALA A 332 -7.98 -0.51 -20.27
N VAL A 333 -6.68 -0.27 -20.09
CA VAL A 333 -5.77 -1.24 -19.49
C VAL A 333 -6.15 -1.59 -18.05
N GLN A 334 -6.55 -0.60 -17.25
CA GLN A 334 -6.96 -0.86 -15.86
C GLN A 334 -8.28 -1.63 -15.78
N LEU A 335 -9.24 -1.30 -16.63
CA LEU A 335 -10.50 -2.04 -16.70
C LEU A 335 -10.26 -3.51 -17.11
N ASP A 336 -9.39 -3.75 -18.08
CA ASP A 336 -9.03 -5.11 -18.51
C ASP A 336 -8.32 -5.90 -17.39
N LYS A 337 -7.42 -5.26 -16.65
CA LYS A 337 -6.80 -5.86 -15.45
C LYS A 337 -7.86 -6.19 -14.39
N ALA A 338 -8.81 -5.29 -14.11
CA ALA A 338 -9.88 -5.52 -13.16
C ALA A 338 -10.75 -6.72 -13.56
N ARG A 339 -11.07 -6.87 -14.86
CA ARG A 339 -11.81 -8.02 -15.39
C ARG A 339 -11.05 -9.33 -15.19
N ARG A 340 -9.72 -9.34 -15.38
CA ARG A 340 -8.89 -10.52 -15.13
C ARG A 340 -8.90 -10.93 -13.68
N VAL A 341 -8.72 -9.97 -12.77
CA VAL A 341 -8.78 -10.22 -11.32
C VAL A 341 -10.16 -10.78 -10.92
N LEU A 342 -11.24 -10.21 -11.45
CA LEU A 342 -12.61 -10.68 -11.13
C LEU A 342 -12.87 -12.11 -11.61
N ARG A 343 -12.35 -12.50 -12.78
CA ARG A 343 -12.43 -13.91 -13.26
C ARG A 343 -11.76 -14.88 -12.29
N ALA A 344 -10.59 -14.51 -11.73
CA ALA A 344 -9.90 -15.32 -10.75
C ALA A 344 -10.68 -15.46 -9.42
N VAL A 345 -11.56 -14.50 -9.06
CA VAL A 345 -12.48 -14.63 -7.91
C VAL A 345 -13.52 -15.72 -8.16
N ARG A 346 -14.00 -15.85 -9.40
CA ARG A 346 -14.96 -16.89 -9.81
C ARG A 346 -14.36 -18.29 -9.92
N GLY A 347 -13.05 -18.44 -9.91
CA GLY A 347 -12.38 -19.71 -10.18
C GLY A 347 -12.44 -20.14 -11.66
N VAL A 348 -12.67 -19.18 -12.55
CA VAL A 348 -12.63 -19.37 -14.01
C VAL A 348 -11.28 -18.82 -14.48
N GLU A 349 -10.26 -19.69 -14.55
CA GLU A 349 -9.01 -19.40 -15.24
C GLU A 349 -9.12 -19.81 -16.71
#